data_ebac0f40a2667c3da7fa85f300d78090
#
_entry.id   ebac0f40a2667c3da7fa85f300d78090
#
_cell.length_a   1.000
_cell.length_b   1.000
_cell.length_c   1.000
_cell.angle_alpha   90.00
_cell.angle_beta   90.00
_cell.angle_gamma   90.00
#
_symmetry.space_group_name_H-M   'P 1'
#
loop_
_entity.id
_entity.type
_entity.pdbx_description
1 polymer ?
#
loop_
_entity_poly.entity_id
_entity_poly.type
_entity_poly.pdbx_seq_one_letter_code
_entity_poly.pdbx_strand_id
1 'polypeptide(L)'
;MPQAAAPAAAFSTCDFCDLHTQEQGGPFRVLPPGLQSFGGRTAFFGQVSTVQCFEDNSLVKAALDTPGAGRVLVVDGAGSLRRALVGGNVAAAAARNGWAGVVVHGCVRDAAELAAAGVGIRALGLVPMPTVKRGEGQRD
;
A
#
# COMPACT_ATOMS: atom_id res chain seq x y z
N MET A 1 20.90 -11.67 -4.58
CA MET A 1 20.91 -11.50 -3.14
C MET A 1 19.84 -10.52 -2.73
N PRO A 2 18.93 -10.98 -1.91
CA PRO A 2 17.99 -10.02 -1.40
C PRO A 2 18.79 -8.95 -0.70
N GLN A 3 18.63 -7.76 -1.17
CA GLN A 3 19.11 -6.61 -0.46
C GLN A 3 18.57 -6.72 0.94
N ALA A 4 19.45 -6.80 1.91
CA ALA A 4 19.04 -6.58 3.27
C ALA A 4 18.16 -5.34 3.23
N ALA A 5 16.93 -5.47 3.67
CA ALA A 5 16.06 -4.34 3.79
C ALA A 5 16.91 -3.23 4.40
N ALA A 6 17.02 -2.11 3.71
CA ALA A 6 17.60 -0.94 4.29
C ALA A 6 17.01 -0.87 5.68
N PRO A 7 17.82 -0.77 6.73
CA PRO A 7 17.27 -0.62 8.05
C PRO A 7 16.21 0.44 7.92
N ALA A 8 14.99 0.09 8.29
CA ALA A 8 13.92 1.04 8.34
C ALA A 8 14.54 2.26 8.96
N ALA A 9 14.61 3.35 8.20
CA ALA A 9 15.09 4.58 8.76
C ALA A 9 14.39 4.67 10.10
N ALA A 10 15.17 4.77 11.17
CA ALA A 10 14.63 4.82 12.50
C ALA A 10 13.80 6.10 12.57
N PHE A 11 12.53 5.99 12.23
CA PHE A 11 11.60 7.09 12.33
C PHE A 11 10.38 6.66 13.13
N SER A 12 9.75 7.63 13.72
CA SER A 12 8.50 7.44 14.44
C SER A 12 7.47 8.41 13.88
N THR A 13 6.31 7.89 13.53
CA THR A 13 5.20 8.75 13.10
C THR A 13 4.78 9.69 14.22
N CYS A 14 4.88 9.26 15.48
CA CYS A 14 4.59 10.12 16.62
C CYS A 14 5.54 11.30 16.69
N ASP A 15 6.82 11.08 16.43
CA ASP A 15 7.81 12.16 16.42
C ASP A 15 7.51 13.18 15.31
N PHE A 16 7.12 12.70 14.12
CA PHE A 16 6.71 13.59 13.05
C PHE A 16 5.48 14.40 13.43
N CYS A 17 4.50 13.77 14.06
CA CYS A 17 3.29 14.47 14.50
C CYS A 17 3.61 15.53 15.55
N ASP A 18 4.48 15.22 16.49
CA ASP A 18 4.91 16.17 17.52
C ASP A 18 5.62 17.37 16.88
N LEU A 19 6.47 17.11 15.90
CA LEU A 19 7.25 18.15 15.24
C LEU A 19 6.39 19.03 14.32
N HIS A 20 5.37 18.49 13.70
CA HIS A 20 4.58 19.15 12.66
C HIS A 20 3.13 19.41 13.07
N THR A 21 2.84 19.48 14.36
CA THR A 21 1.49 19.68 14.88
C THR A 21 0.81 20.92 14.28
N GLN A 22 1.58 22.00 14.07
CA GLN A 22 1.06 23.27 13.56
C GLN A 22 0.72 23.22 12.07
N GLU A 23 1.19 22.22 11.36
CA GLU A 23 1.02 22.09 9.91
C GLU A 23 -0.06 21.10 9.53
N GLN A 24 -0.74 20.52 10.52
CA GLN A 24 -1.77 19.52 10.28
C GLN A 24 -2.94 20.12 9.50
N GLY A 25 -3.39 19.38 8.48
CA GLY A 25 -4.47 19.81 7.60
C GLY A 25 -3.99 20.58 6.38
N GLY A 26 -2.73 21.02 6.40
CA GLY A 26 -2.04 21.65 5.27
C GLY A 26 -1.05 20.67 4.64
N PRO A 27 0.24 21.00 4.66
CA PRO A 27 1.27 20.12 4.08
C PRO A 27 1.49 18.83 4.86
N PHE A 28 1.10 18.78 6.14
CA PHE A 28 1.21 17.60 6.99
C PHE A 28 -0.18 17.04 7.28
N ARG A 29 -0.39 15.76 6.96
CA ARG A 29 -1.68 15.10 7.13
C ARG A 29 -1.49 13.73 7.73
N VAL A 30 -2.41 13.34 8.59
CA VAL A 30 -2.41 12.02 9.22
C VAL A 30 -3.64 11.26 8.72
N LEU A 31 -3.42 10.04 8.24
CA LEU A 31 -4.52 9.17 7.85
C LEU A 31 -5.34 8.79 9.09
N PRO A 32 -6.67 8.72 8.97
CA PRO A 32 -7.49 8.28 10.08
C PRO A 32 -7.19 6.84 10.48
N PRO A 33 -7.48 6.45 11.72
CA PRO A 33 -7.34 5.06 12.14
C PRO A 33 -8.19 4.11 11.31
N GLY A 34 -7.81 2.84 11.27
CA GLY A 34 -8.57 1.80 10.58
C GLY A 34 -7.74 1.00 9.58
N LEU A 35 -6.60 1.52 9.15
CA LEU A 35 -5.70 0.79 8.28
C LEU A 35 -4.83 -0.15 9.11
N GLN A 36 -4.89 -1.44 8.79
CA GLN A 36 -4.15 -2.50 9.47
C GLN A 36 -2.93 -2.90 8.63
N SER A 37 -1.88 -3.38 9.29
CA SER A 37 -0.66 -3.84 8.64
C SER A 37 -0.77 -5.31 8.25
N PHE A 38 -0.51 -5.61 6.98
CA PHE A 38 -0.55 -6.98 6.45
C PHE A 38 0.75 -7.42 5.80
N GLY A 39 1.58 -6.47 5.34
CA GLY A 39 2.82 -6.77 4.65
C GLY A 39 3.95 -7.21 5.57
N GLY A 40 5.03 -7.72 4.98
CA GLY A 40 6.21 -8.14 5.72
C GLY A 40 7.01 -6.98 6.30
N ARG A 41 6.82 -5.77 5.79
CA ARG A 41 7.41 -4.55 6.35
C ARG A 41 6.33 -3.78 7.09
N THR A 42 6.57 -3.50 8.36
CA THR A 42 5.60 -2.78 9.20
C THR A 42 5.83 -1.28 9.20
N ALA A 43 7.03 -0.84 8.87
CA ALA A 43 7.39 0.58 8.75
C ALA A 43 7.95 0.83 7.36
N PHE A 44 7.44 1.83 6.68
CA PHE A 44 7.88 2.18 5.33
C PHE A 44 7.53 3.64 5.01
N PHE A 45 8.22 4.19 4.04
CA PHE A 45 7.97 5.54 3.54
C PHE A 45 8.48 5.65 2.11
N GLY A 46 8.04 6.67 1.41
CA GLY A 46 8.49 6.95 0.05
C GLY A 46 7.62 8.00 -0.61
N GLN A 47 8.04 8.42 -1.80
CA GLN A 47 7.18 9.26 -2.63
C GLN A 47 5.92 8.52 -3.02
N VAL A 48 4.83 9.24 -3.15
CA VAL A 48 3.51 8.65 -3.40
C VAL A 48 3.22 8.62 -4.90
N SER A 49 2.75 7.47 -5.37
CA SER A 49 2.00 7.34 -6.62
C SER A 49 0.59 6.93 -6.28
N THR A 50 -0.38 7.23 -7.11
CA THR A 50 -1.78 7.00 -6.80
C THR A 50 -2.50 6.18 -7.86
N VAL A 51 -3.47 5.41 -7.40
CA VAL A 51 -4.47 4.74 -8.24
C VAL A 51 -5.83 4.93 -7.58
N GLN A 52 -6.81 5.29 -8.39
CA GLN A 52 -8.21 5.31 -7.97
C GLN A 52 -8.95 4.23 -8.75
N CYS A 53 -9.66 3.36 -8.05
CA CYS A 53 -10.39 2.26 -8.68
C CYS A 53 -11.56 1.84 -7.79
N PHE A 54 -12.51 1.14 -8.39
CA PHE A 54 -13.62 0.57 -7.65
C PHE A 54 -13.80 -0.89 -8.01
N GLU A 55 -13.43 -1.77 -7.09
CA GLU A 55 -13.59 -3.23 -7.22
C GLU A 55 -12.97 -3.81 -8.50
N ASP A 56 -11.91 -3.14 -8.99
CA ASP A 56 -11.14 -3.53 -10.16
C ASP A 56 -9.68 -3.16 -9.91
N ASN A 57 -8.82 -4.16 -9.75
CA ASN A 57 -7.42 -3.94 -9.44
C ASN A 57 -6.49 -3.93 -10.66
N SER A 58 -7.04 -3.77 -11.86
CA SER A 58 -6.24 -3.77 -13.09
C SER A 58 -5.12 -2.74 -13.03
N LEU A 59 -5.42 -1.50 -12.61
CA LEU A 59 -4.43 -0.44 -12.55
C LEU A 59 -3.48 -0.57 -11.36
N VAL A 60 -3.93 -1.19 -10.27
CA VAL A 60 -3.06 -1.51 -9.13
C VAL A 60 -1.98 -2.50 -9.59
N LYS A 61 -2.39 -3.57 -10.25
CA LYS A 61 -1.47 -4.55 -10.79
C LYS A 61 -0.53 -3.91 -11.81
N ALA A 62 -1.06 -3.14 -12.75
CA ALA A 62 -0.26 -2.45 -13.75
C ALA A 62 0.81 -1.55 -13.12
N ALA A 63 0.44 -0.80 -12.09
CA ALA A 63 1.38 0.08 -11.39
C ALA A 63 2.48 -0.73 -10.69
N LEU A 64 2.11 -1.76 -9.94
CA LEU A 64 3.06 -2.55 -9.16
C LEU A 64 3.93 -3.47 -10.01
N ASP A 65 3.55 -3.72 -11.25
CA ASP A 65 4.39 -4.43 -12.22
C ASP A 65 5.51 -3.54 -12.81
N THR A 66 5.50 -2.25 -12.52
CA THR A 66 6.56 -1.32 -12.96
C THR A 66 7.57 -1.06 -11.84
N PRO A 67 8.79 -0.57 -12.16
CA PRO A 67 9.76 -0.24 -11.12
C PRO A 67 9.21 0.79 -10.13
N GLY A 68 9.26 0.46 -8.85
CA GLY A 68 8.75 1.32 -7.79
C GLY A 68 9.71 2.42 -7.37
N ALA A 69 11.01 2.15 -7.44
CA ALA A 69 12.06 3.09 -7.00
C ALA A 69 11.83 3.61 -5.58
N GLY A 70 11.39 2.74 -4.68
CA GLY A 70 11.13 3.10 -3.28
C GLY A 70 9.84 3.85 -3.03
N ARG A 71 8.97 3.99 -4.04
CA ARG A 71 7.69 4.71 -3.89
C ARG A 71 6.67 3.89 -3.09
N VAL A 72 5.68 4.60 -2.60
CA VAL A 72 4.49 4.04 -1.96
C VAL A 72 3.30 4.24 -2.89
N LEU A 73 2.60 3.17 -3.24
CA LEU A 73 1.37 3.27 -4.01
C LEU A 73 0.20 3.46 -3.05
N VAL A 74 -0.52 4.56 -3.23
CA VAL A 74 -1.74 4.82 -2.47
C VAL A 74 -2.93 4.54 -3.38
N VAL A 75 -3.75 3.58 -2.95
CA VAL A 75 -4.90 3.10 -3.73
C VAL A 75 -6.18 3.58 -3.07
N ASP A 76 -6.91 4.45 -3.76
CA ASP A 76 -8.27 4.79 -3.36
C ASP A 76 -9.22 3.76 -3.96
N GLY A 77 -9.61 2.80 -3.14
CA GLY A 77 -10.57 1.76 -3.50
C GLY A 77 -11.97 2.08 -3.01
N ALA A 78 -12.24 3.34 -2.69
CA ALA A 78 -13.54 3.82 -2.21
C ALA A 78 -14.02 3.13 -0.93
N GLY A 79 -13.12 2.49 -0.19
CA GLY A 79 -13.47 1.80 1.05
C GLY A 79 -14.28 0.52 0.85
N SER A 80 -14.34 -0.02 -0.35
CA SER A 80 -15.12 -1.23 -0.60
C SER A 80 -14.58 -2.41 0.21
N LEU A 81 -15.48 -3.13 0.86
CA LEU A 81 -15.17 -4.33 1.64
C LEU A 81 -15.53 -5.61 0.89
N ARG A 82 -15.86 -5.53 -0.40
CA ARG A 82 -16.39 -6.67 -1.14
C ARG A 82 -15.36 -7.39 -2.01
N ARG A 83 -14.32 -6.70 -2.44
CA ARG A 83 -13.32 -7.25 -3.36
C ARG A 83 -11.92 -6.90 -2.89
N ALA A 84 -11.01 -7.87 -2.98
CA ALA A 84 -9.61 -7.65 -2.62
C ALA A 84 -8.86 -7.00 -3.79
N LEU A 85 -8.17 -5.90 -3.51
CA LEU A 85 -7.41 -5.16 -4.52
C LEU A 85 -5.95 -5.62 -4.60
N VAL A 86 -5.42 -6.21 -3.55
CA VAL A 86 -4.06 -6.75 -3.49
C VAL A 86 -4.10 -8.15 -2.88
N GLY A 87 -3.50 -9.10 -3.57
CA GLY A 87 -3.28 -10.45 -3.07
C GLY A 87 -1.81 -10.80 -3.12
N GLY A 88 -1.49 -12.08 -2.89
CA GLY A 88 -0.11 -12.55 -2.80
C GLY A 88 0.73 -12.28 -4.03
N ASN A 89 0.18 -12.51 -5.23
CA ASN A 89 0.92 -12.31 -6.48
C ASN A 89 1.26 -10.82 -6.69
N VAL A 90 0.31 -9.94 -6.43
CA VAL A 90 0.50 -8.50 -6.60
C VAL A 90 1.50 -7.97 -5.56
N ALA A 91 1.41 -8.45 -4.32
CA ALA A 91 2.36 -8.09 -3.28
C ALA A 91 3.78 -8.54 -3.60
N ALA A 92 3.93 -9.77 -4.11
CA ALA A 92 5.23 -10.29 -4.54
C ALA A 92 5.82 -9.45 -5.68
N ALA A 93 4.99 -9.03 -6.63
CA ALA A 93 5.41 -8.14 -7.71
C ALA A 93 5.88 -6.79 -7.17
N ALA A 94 5.14 -6.21 -6.24
CA ALA A 94 5.52 -4.94 -5.61
C ALA A 94 6.88 -5.03 -4.93
N ALA A 95 7.10 -6.09 -4.15
CA ALA A 95 8.38 -6.33 -3.48
C ALA A 95 9.51 -6.49 -4.49
N ARG A 96 9.29 -7.30 -5.52
CA ARG A 96 10.27 -7.59 -6.57
C ARG A 96 10.65 -6.35 -7.36
N ASN A 97 9.71 -5.44 -7.56
CA ASN A 97 9.89 -4.22 -8.35
C ASN A 97 10.33 -3.01 -7.53
N GLY A 98 10.65 -3.20 -6.25
CA GLY A 98 11.26 -2.14 -5.44
C GLY A 98 10.29 -1.12 -4.89
N TRP A 99 9.01 -1.46 -4.75
CA TRP A 99 8.06 -0.62 -4.04
C TRP A 99 8.29 -0.71 -2.55
N ALA A 100 8.23 0.42 -1.84
CA ALA A 100 8.38 0.45 -0.39
C ALA A 100 7.11 -0.04 0.31
N GLY A 101 5.96 0.31 -0.22
CA GLY A 101 4.69 -0.07 0.36
C GLY A 101 3.50 0.24 -0.52
N VAL A 102 2.36 -0.27 -0.09
CA VAL A 102 1.05 -0.04 -0.70
C VAL A 102 0.06 0.28 0.41
N VAL A 103 -0.64 1.38 0.27
CA VAL A 103 -1.71 1.78 1.18
C VAL A 103 -3.03 1.67 0.43
N VAL A 104 -3.94 0.85 0.92
CA VAL A 104 -5.18 0.53 0.22
C VAL A 104 -6.38 0.96 1.05
N HIS A 105 -7.12 1.93 0.57
CA HIS A 105 -8.44 2.24 1.12
C HIS A 105 -9.45 1.26 0.53
N GLY A 106 -9.39 0.05 1.02
CA GLY A 106 -10.12 -1.12 0.56
C GLY A 106 -9.56 -2.36 1.23
N CYS A 107 -9.83 -3.53 0.64
CA CYS A 107 -9.43 -4.81 1.21
C CYS A 107 -8.32 -5.50 0.42
N VAL A 108 -7.68 -6.44 1.09
CA VAL A 108 -6.64 -7.31 0.54
C VAL A 108 -6.97 -8.77 0.86
N ARG A 109 -6.18 -9.71 0.34
CA ARG A 109 -6.34 -11.14 0.62
C ARG A 109 -4.98 -11.83 0.71
N ASP A 110 -4.97 -13.13 1.00
CA ASP A 110 -3.75 -13.95 1.09
C ASP A 110 -2.84 -13.50 2.22
N ALA A 111 -3.37 -13.38 3.43
CA ALA A 111 -2.68 -12.79 4.57
C ALA A 111 -1.27 -13.40 4.81
N ALA A 112 -1.12 -14.71 4.71
CA ALA A 112 0.17 -15.37 4.92
C ALA A 112 1.19 -14.97 3.85
N GLU A 113 0.76 -14.89 2.58
CA GLU A 113 1.63 -14.48 1.48
C GLU A 113 2.00 -13.00 1.58
N LEU A 114 1.05 -12.15 2.01
CA LEU A 114 1.33 -10.73 2.26
C LEU A 114 2.39 -10.56 3.35
N ALA A 115 2.24 -11.30 4.44
CA ALA A 115 3.18 -11.23 5.56
C ALA A 115 4.59 -11.69 5.16
N ALA A 116 4.70 -12.59 4.18
CA ALA A 116 5.97 -13.07 3.66
C ALA A 116 6.59 -12.14 2.61
N ALA A 117 5.85 -11.19 2.08
CA ALA A 117 6.34 -10.27 1.05
C ALA A 117 7.14 -9.12 1.69
N GLY A 118 8.29 -8.81 1.10
CA GLY A 118 9.18 -7.74 1.58
C GLY A 118 8.71 -6.34 1.18
N VAL A 119 7.46 -6.01 1.45
CA VAL A 119 6.82 -4.74 1.13
C VAL A 119 5.84 -4.38 2.23
N GLY A 120 5.67 -3.10 2.51
CA GLY A 120 4.64 -2.64 3.44
C GLY A 120 3.26 -2.72 2.80
N ILE A 121 2.26 -3.13 3.56
CA ILE A 121 0.87 -3.15 3.08
C ILE A 121 -0.02 -2.72 4.24
N ARG A 122 -0.80 -1.66 4.01
CA ARG A 122 -1.82 -1.19 4.93
C ARG A 122 -3.17 -1.22 4.21
N ALA A 123 -4.19 -1.78 4.86
CA ALA A 123 -5.51 -1.91 4.27
C ALA A 123 -6.59 -1.96 5.34
N LEU A 124 -7.84 -1.84 4.93
CA LEU A 124 -8.97 -1.87 5.85
C LEU A 124 -9.23 -3.25 6.44
N GLY A 125 -9.00 -4.29 5.66
CA GLY A 125 -9.25 -5.65 6.13
C GLY A 125 -9.01 -6.70 5.06
N LEU A 126 -9.40 -7.93 5.38
CA LEU A 126 -9.26 -9.09 4.52
C LEU A 126 -10.61 -9.49 3.95
N VAL A 127 -10.63 -9.79 2.66
CA VAL A 127 -11.79 -10.39 2.00
C VAL A 127 -11.28 -11.32 0.90
N PRO A 128 -11.80 -12.55 0.78
CA PRO A 128 -11.22 -13.51 -0.17
C PRO A 128 -11.64 -13.29 -1.62
N MET A 129 -12.67 -12.50 -1.88
CA MET A 129 -13.23 -12.35 -3.22
C MET A 129 -12.32 -11.48 -4.09
N PRO A 130 -11.86 -11.97 -5.26
CA PRO A 130 -11.06 -11.17 -6.17
C PRO A 130 -11.93 -10.16 -6.94
N THR A 131 -11.26 -9.25 -7.63
CA THR A 131 -11.94 -8.32 -8.53
C THR A 131 -12.22 -8.98 -9.88
N VAL A 132 -13.19 -8.40 -10.59
CA VAL A 132 -13.35 -8.62 -12.03
C VAL A 132 -12.53 -7.51 -12.72
N LYS A 133 -11.56 -7.90 -13.53
CA LYS A 133 -10.63 -6.96 -14.15
C LYS A 133 -11.24 -6.40 -15.43
N ARG A 134 -11.46 -5.08 -15.44
CA ARG A 134 -12.07 -4.35 -16.57
C ARG A 134 -11.16 -3.27 -17.13
N GLY A 135 -10.00 -3.05 -16.50
CA GLY A 135 -9.09 -2.00 -16.89
C GLY A 135 -9.57 -0.60 -16.53
N GLU A 136 -10.50 -0.49 -15.59
CA GLU A 136 -11.12 0.78 -15.21
C GLU A 136 -10.42 1.42 -14.02
N GLY A 137 -10.46 2.76 -13.98
CA GLY A 137 -9.89 3.53 -12.91
C GLY A 137 -9.05 4.69 -13.43
N GLN A 138 -8.34 5.32 -12.52
CA GLN A 138 -7.42 6.42 -12.85
C GLN A 138 -6.08 6.21 -12.17
N ARG A 139 -5.04 6.66 -12.82
CA ARG A 139 -3.66 6.53 -12.38
C ARG A 139 -2.94 7.86 -12.63
N ASP A 140 -2.15 8.32 -11.68
CA ASP A 140 -1.31 9.52 -11.87
C ASP A 140 0.01 9.22 -12.56
#